data_66d48dbc0a4a4a773178ec155d397b22
#
_entry.id   66d48dbc0a4a4a773178ec155d397b22
#
_cell.length_a   1.000
_cell.length_b   1.000
_cell.length_c   1.000
_cell.angle_alpha   90.00
_cell.angle_beta   90.00
_cell.angle_gamma   90.00
#
_symmetry.space_group_name_H-M   'P 1'
#
loop_
_entity.id
_entity.type
_entity.pdbx_description
1 polymer ?
#
loop_
_entity_poly.entity_id
_entity_poly.type
_entity_poly.pdbx_seq_one_letter_code
_entity_poly.pdbx_strand_id
1 'polypeptide(L)'
;MKVFMEWTYVTPKKKETVWTSKEMEVSEAITFAEDIEKTGRVKQLLFYDARGVAWTKKELIKLMKEIETEPHDVIAYFDGGFDRQTKKAGIGIVIYYKQDGEQFRRRANAQLDELQSNNEAEYAAFYFLLEQIEHLGVHHLPVVFRGDAHVVLHQLSNDWPVFSDEGRWVERIERKMKRLCISPIYEPIGRKENSEADQLATQALRGMLIRSTIQLERKR
;
A
#
# COMPACT_ATOMS: atom_id res chain seq x y z
N MET A 1 0.57 6.83 -10.32
CA MET A 1 0.62 8.31 -10.39
C MET A 1 0.09 8.74 -11.74
N LYS A 2 -0.88 9.65 -11.76
CA LYS A 2 -1.46 10.18 -13.01
C LYS A 2 -0.90 11.55 -13.32
N VAL A 3 -0.76 11.82 -14.62
CA VAL A 3 -0.30 13.09 -15.18
C VAL A 3 -1.05 13.39 -16.46
N PHE A 4 -1.08 14.67 -16.86
CA PHE A 4 -1.38 15.04 -18.23
C PHE A 4 -0.15 15.67 -18.88
N MET A 5 -0.07 15.57 -20.21
CA MET A 5 1.02 16.15 -20.99
C MET A 5 0.57 17.47 -21.62
N GLU A 6 1.48 18.42 -21.66
CA GLU A 6 1.37 19.64 -22.45
C GLU A 6 2.57 19.73 -23.38
N TRP A 7 2.34 19.92 -24.67
CA TRP A 7 3.44 20.07 -25.62
C TRP A 7 3.19 21.14 -26.67
N THR A 8 4.28 21.83 -27.01
CA THR A 8 4.29 22.80 -28.09
C THR A 8 4.59 22.10 -29.42
N TYR A 9 3.62 21.98 -30.27
CA TYR A 9 3.75 21.43 -31.61
C TYR A 9 4.17 22.50 -32.60
N VAL A 10 5.17 22.20 -33.45
CA VAL A 10 5.67 23.09 -34.49
C VAL A 10 5.40 22.53 -35.89
N THR A 11 4.67 23.24 -36.70
CA THR A 11 4.42 22.83 -38.09
C THR A 11 5.68 22.96 -38.96
N PRO A 12 5.76 22.31 -40.14
CA PRO A 12 6.83 22.56 -41.12
C PRO A 12 7.01 24.01 -41.53
N LYS A 13 5.95 24.80 -41.46
CA LYS A 13 5.95 26.26 -41.73
C LYS A 13 6.25 27.09 -40.47
N LYS A 14 6.81 26.50 -39.41
CA LYS A 14 7.19 27.12 -38.15
C LYS A 14 6.04 27.81 -37.40
N LYS A 15 4.79 27.41 -37.63
CA LYS A 15 3.66 27.82 -36.80
C LYS A 15 3.62 26.93 -35.56
N GLU A 16 3.40 27.54 -34.40
CA GLU A 16 3.35 26.86 -33.10
C GLU A 16 1.93 26.78 -32.57
N THR A 17 1.60 25.72 -31.87
CA THR A 17 0.38 25.59 -31.10
C THR A 17 0.64 24.68 -29.89
N VAL A 18 -0.10 24.88 -28.79
CA VAL A 18 -0.01 24.08 -27.59
C VAL A 18 -1.14 23.06 -27.56
N TRP A 19 -0.80 21.83 -27.25
CA TRP A 19 -1.75 20.74 -27.08
C TRP A 19 -1.64 20.19 -25.65
N THR A 20 -2.78 19.74 -25.11
CA THR A 20 -2.85 19.10 -23.78
C THR A 20 -3.55 17.77 -23.92
N SER A 21 -3.02 16.73 -23.26
CA SER A 21 -3.63 15.40 -23.20
C SER A 21 -4.71 15.33 -22.12
N LYS A 22 -5.45 14.22 -22.11
CA LYS A 22 -6.19 13.79 -20.93
C LYS A 22 -5.22 13.31 -19.86
N GLU A 23 -5.70 13.20 -18.61
CA GLU A 23 -4.99 12.57 -17.51
C GLU A 23 -4.82 11.06 -17.78
N MET A 24 -3.60 10.53 -17.58
CA MET A 24 -3.25 9.13 -17.79
C MET A 24 -2.15 8.70 -16.83
N GLU A 25 -1.86 7.41 -16.74
CA GLU A 25 -0.74 6.90 -15.93
C GLU A 25 0.62 7.35 -16.50
N VAL A 26 1.61 7.59 -15.63
CA VAL A 26 2.93 8.10 -16.03
C VAL A 26 3.59 7.22 -17.09
N SER A 27 3.49 5.89 -16.97
CA SER A 27 4.06 4.95 -17.96
C SER A 27 3.46 5.12 -19.35
N GLU A 28 2.14 5.32 -19.42
CA GLU A 28 1.42 5.58 -20.66
C GLU A 28 1.82 6.95 -21.24
N ALA A 29 1.90 7.97 -20.40
CA ALA A 29 2.30 9.32 -20.79
C ALA A 29 3.72 9.35 -21.37
N ILE A 30 4.67 8.61 -20.77
CA ILE A 30 6.04 8.48 -21.30
C ILE A 30 6.03 7.82 -22.69
N THR A 31 5.24 6.77 -22.88
CA THR A 31 5.10 6.09 -24.18
C THR A 31 4.59 7.04 -25.26
N PHE A 32 3.53 7.80 -24.98
CA PHE A 32 3.02 8.80 -25.91
C PHE A 32 4.03 9.91 -26.17
N ALA A 33 4.73 10.39 -25.15
CA ALA A 33 5.76 11.42 -25.29
C ALA A 33 6.89 10.96 -26.23
N GLU A 34 7.35 9.71 -26.08
CA GLU A 34 8.37 9.14 -26.98
C GLU A 34 7.92 9.05 -28.43
N ASP A 35 6.65 8.76 -28.66
CA ASP A 35 6.11 8.64 -29.99
C ASP A 35 5.92 10.04 -30.64
N ILE A 36 5.40 11.00 -29.88
CA ILE A 36 5.25 12.39 -30.33
C ILE A 36 6.61 13.02 -30.63
N GLU A 37 7.63 12.81 -29.79
CA GLU A 37 8.99 13.32 -29.98
C GLU A 37 9.64 12.79 -31.27
N LYS A 38 9.39 11.53 -31.67
CA LYS A 38 9.86 10.95 -32.94
C LYS A 38 9.39 11.69 -34.17
N THR A 39 8.29 12.44 -34.08
CA THR A 39 7.80 13.28 -35.18
C THR A 39 8.75 14.43 -35.54
N GLY A 40 9.67 14.80 -34.64
CA GLY A 40 10.56 15.96 -34.77
C GLY A 40 9.84 17.31 -34.76
N ARG A 41 8.57 17.34 -34.30
CA ARG A 41 7.71 18.53 -34.32
C ARG A 41 7.38 19.05 -32.91
N VAL A 42 8.05 18.56 -31.89
CA VAL A 42 7.89 18.97 -30.51
C VAL A 42 8.99 19.96 -30.15
N LYS A 43 8.61 21.17 -29.76
CA LYS A 43 9.53 22.20 -29.28
C LYS A 43 9.73 22.10 -27.77
N GLN A 44 8.67 21.82 -27.05
CA GLN A 44 8.66 21.66 -25.59
C GLN A 44 7.62 20.61 -25.22
N LEU A 45 7.91 19.80 -24.23
CA LEU A 45 6.98 18.82 -23.66
C LEU A 45 7.18 18.79 -22.14
N LEU A 46 6.10 18.99 -21.39
CA LEU A 46 6.04 18.93 -19.94
C LEU A 46 4.90 18.04 -19.51
N PHE A 47 5.01 17.52 -18.31
CA PHE A 47 3.99 16.72 -17.66
C PHE A 47 3.55 17.42 -16.39
N TYR A 48 2.28 17.37 -16.07
CA TYR A 48 1.72 17.99 -14.87
C TYR A 48 1.01 16.93 -14.03
N ASP A 49 1.29 16.90 -12.75
CA ASP A 49 0.57 16.04 -11.80
C ASP A 49 -0.74 16.70 -11.33
N ALA A 50 -1.53 15.97 -10.53
CA ALA A 50 -2.81 16.45 -10.00
C ALA A 50 -2.69 17.72 -9.12
N ARG A 51 -1.48 18.06 -8.67
CA ARG A 51 -1.18 19.27 -7.90
C ARG A 51 -0.71 20.43 -8.78
N GLY A 52 -0.58 20.20 -10.09
CA GLY A 52 -0.09 21.18 -11.05
C GLY A 52 1.42 21.35 -11.05
N VAL A 53 2.18 20.43 -10.44
CA VAL A 53 3.65 20.45 -10.52
C VAL A 53 4.09 19.98 -11.90
N ALA A 54 4.95 20.77 -12.52
CA ALA A 54 5.52 20.46 -13.83
C ALA A 54 6.73 19.54 -13.71
N TRP A 55 6.78 18.51 -14.56
CA TRP A 55 7.83 17.53 -14.63
C TRP A 55 8.38 17.43 -16.06
N THR A 56 9.68 17.25 -16.19
CA THR A 56 10.28 16.83 -17.46
C THR A 56 10.18 15.28 -17.58
N LYS A 57 10.28 14.76 -18.80
CA LYS A 57 10.33 13.32 -19.06
C LYS A 57 11.44 12.63 -18.26
N LYS A 58 12.63 13.26 -18.18
CA LYS A 58 13.79 12.74 -17.44
C LYS A 58 13.52 12.64 -15.94
N GLU A 59 12.86 13.62 -15.35
CA GLU A 59 12.50 13.64 -13.94
C GLU A 59 11.44 12.56 -13.64
N LEU A 60 10.43 12.41 -14.51
CA LEU A 60 9.44 11.33 -14.34
C LEU A 60 10.04 9.94 -14.46
N ILE A 61 10.92 9.70 -15.42
CA ILE A 61 11.62 8.41 -15.56
C ILE A 61 12.47 8.12 -14.32
N LYS A 62 13.14 9.15 -13.78
CA LYS A 62 13.93 9.02 -12.55
C LYS A 62 13.02 8.68 -11.37
N LEU A 63 11.92 9.41 -11.20
CA LEU A 63 10.93 9.16 -10.15
C LEU A 63 10.34 7.74 -10.24
N MET A 64 9.99 7.28 -11.44
CA MET A 64 9.48 5.92 -11.64
C MET A 64 10.50 4.85 -11.23
N LYS A 65 11.77 5.04 -11.56
CA LYS A 65 12.83 4.13 -11.11
C LYS A 65 13.01 4.14 -9.59
N GLU A 66 12.94 5.32 -8.95
CA GLU A 66 13.01 5.43 -7.49
C GLU A 66 11.83 4.70 -6.84
N ILE A 67 10.60 4.86 -7.39
CA ILE A 67 9.42 4.12 -6.92
C ILE A 67 9.60 2.60 -7.10
N GLU A 68 10.18 2.14 -8.20
CA GLU A 68 10.43 0.71 -8.43
C GLU A 68 11.43 0.11 -7.44
N THR A 69 12.40 0.88 -6.95
CA THR A 69 13.39 0.40 -5.98
C THR A 69 12.86 0.34 -4.55
N GLU A 70 11.78 1.06 -4.25
CA GLU A 70 11.12 1.03 -2.94
C GLU A 70 9.93 0.05 -2.95
N PRO A 71 9.56 -0.51 -1.78
CA PRO A 71 8.38 -1.36 -1.69
C PRO A 71 7.10 -0.60 -2.07
N HIS A 72 6.38 -1.09 -3.08
CA HIS A 72 5.14 -0.51 -3.60
C HIS A 72 4.10 -1.60 -3.92
N ASP A 73 2.90 -1.23 -4.38
CA ASP A 73 1.78 -2.15 -4.64
C ASP A 73 1.48 -3.06 -3.44
N VAL A 74 1.40 -2.46 -2.26
CA VAL A 74 1.32 -3.18 -0.99
C VAL A 74 -0.10 -3.67 -0.71
N ILE A 75 -0.23 -4.99 -0.52
CA ILE A 75 -1.46 -5.66 -0.04
C ILE A 75 -1.12 -6.37 1.26
N ALA A 76 -1.82 -6.03 2.32
CA ALA A 76 -1.49 -6.45 3.66
C ALA A 76 -2.68 -7.16 4.33
N TYR A 77 -2.44 -8.33 4.89
CA TYR A 77 -3.41 -9.18 5.58
C TYR A 77 -3.07 -9.24 7.06
N PHE A 78 -4.08 -9.31 7.90
CA PHE A 78 -3.92 -9.44 9.34
C PHE A 78 -5.00 -10.33 9.95
N ASP A 79 -4.67 -10.96 11.06
CA ASP A 79 -5.57 -11.73 11.90
C ASP A 79 -5.11 -11.72 13.34
N GLY A 80 -6.06 -11.74 14.26
CA GLY A 80 -5.82 -11.79 15.69
C GLY A 80 -6.70 -12.85 16.37
N GLY A 81 -6.08 -13.74 17.14
CA GLY A 81 -6.77 -14.74 17.93
C GLY A 81 -6.49 -14.59 19.42
N PHE A 82 -7.49 -14.80 20.29
CA PHE A 82 -7.40 -14.69 21.72
C PHE A 82 -7.83 -15.97 22.43
N ASP A 83 -6.94 -16.50 23.26
CA ASP A 83 -7.25 -17.64 24.12
C ASP A 83 -7.72 -17.15 25.50
N ARG A 84 -9.01 -17.39 25.78
CA ARG A 84 -9.65 -16.98 27.04
C ARG A 84 -9.10 -17.69 28.28
N GLN A 85 -8.55 -18.91 28.13
CA GLN A 85 -8.04 -19.70 29.24
C GLN A 85 -6.65 -19.21 29.66
N THR A 86 -5.76 -19.02 28.71
CA THR A 86 -4.38 -18.59 28.96
C THR A 86 -4.22 -17.07 29.00
N LYS A 87 -5.25 -16.30 28.59
CA LYS A 87 -5.20 -14.84 28.41
C LYS A 87 -4.12 -14.37 27.43
N LYS A 88 -3.71 -15.24 26.53
CA LYS A 88 -2.74 -14.93 25.48
C LYS A 88 -3.45 -14.62 24.18
N ALA A 89 -2.86 -13.73 23.42
CA ALA A 89 -3.26 -13.46 22.05
C ALA A 89 -2.15 -13.84 21.06
N GLY A 90 -2.52 -14.39 19.93
CA GLY A 90 -1.65 -14.59 18.79
C GLY A 90 -2.06 -13.65 17.67
N ILE A 91 -1.10 -12.95 17.09
CA ILE A 91 -1.32 -12.07 15.96
C ILE A 91 -0.50 -12.53 14.77
N GLY A 92 -1.08 -12.44 13.57
CA GLY A 92 -0.47 -12.89 12.34
C GLY A 92 -0.65 -11.86 11.22
N ILE A 93 0.40 -11.67 10.42
CA ILE A 93 0.34 -10.76 9.27
C ILE A 93 1.02 -11.34 8.04
N VAL A 94 0.50 -10.98 6.88
CA VAL A 94 1.11 -11.26 5.58
C VAL A 94 1.11 -9.99 4.75
N ILE A 95 2.26 -9.62 4.18
CA ILE A 95 2.40 -8.45 3.33
C ILE A 95 2.95 -8.90 1.98
N TYR A 96 2.19 -8.64 0.93
CA TYR A 96 2.64 -8.74 -0.46
C TYR A 96 3.02 -7.37 -0.96
N TYR A 97 4.14 -7.25 -1.64
CA TYR A 97 4.61 -6.00 -2.22
C TYR A 97 5.50 -6.26 -3.42
N LYS A 98 5.72 -5.23 -4.23
CA LYS A 98 6.70 -5.23 -5.30
C LYS A 98 7.90 -4.37 -4.91
N GLN A 99 9.07 -4.76 -5.37
CA GLN A 99 10.32 -4.00 -5.24
C GLN A 99 11.29 -4.47 -6.31
N ASP A 100 12.00 -3.57 -6.97
CA ASP A 100 12.94 -3.87 -8.07
C ASP A 100 12.32 -4.73 -9.19
N GLY A 101 11.03 -4.52 -9.48
CA GLY A 101 10.28 -5.28 -10.48
C GLY A 101 9.91 -6.72 -10.07
N GLU A 102 10.28 -7.17 -8.88
CA GLU A 102 9.99 -8.49 -8.34
C GLU A 102 8.89 -8.44 -7.28
N GLN A 103 8.20 -9.57 -7.07
CA GLN A 103 7.17 -9.71 -6.04
C GLN A 103 7.74 -10.37 -4.79
N PHE A 104 7.37 -9.84 -3.64
CA PHE A 104 7.78 -10.36 -2.33
C PHE A 104 6.58 -10.67 -1.47
N ARG A 105 6.75 -11.64 -0.57
CA ARG A 105 5.83 -11.94 0.52
C ARG A 105 6.60 -11.91 1.84
N ARG A 106 6.17 -11.03 2.75
CA ARG A 106 6.63 -11.01 4.14
C ARG A 106 5.58 -11.62 5.03
N ARG A 107 6.01 -12.50 5.94
CA ARG A 107 5.17 -13.10 6.99
C ARG A 107 5.78 -12.80 8.34
N ALA A 108 4.95 -12.44 9.29
CA ALA A 108 5.35 -12.30 10.68
C ALA A 108 4.18 -12.63 11.60
N ASN A 109 4.51 -13.08 12.80
CA ASN A 109 3.55 -13.25 13.87
C ASN A 109 4.18 -12.86 15.21
N ALA A 110 3.35 -12.67 16.21
CA ALA A 110 3.78 -12.44 17.57
C ALA A 110 2.75 -12.98 18.56
N GLN A 111 3.20 -13.37 19.75
CA GLN A 111 2.34 -13.65 20.90
C GLN A 111 2.32 -12.42 21.80
N LEU A 112 1.13 -12.05 22.26
CA LEU A 112 0.92 -10.93 23.17
C LEU A 112 0.23 -11.43 24.44
N ASP A 113 0.60 -10.85 25.55
CA ASP A 113 -0.04 -11.06 26.85
C ASP A 113 -0.93 -9.83 27.18
N GLU A 114 -1.76 -9.95 28.19
CA GLU A 114 -2.55 -8.85 28.78
C GLU A 114 -3.70 -8.28 27.92
N LEU A 115 -4.03 -8.90 26.78
CA LEU A 115 -5.23 -8.51 26.03
C LEU A 115 -6.50 -9.09 26.69
N GLN A 116 -7.65 -8.42 26.48
CA GLN A 116 -8.88 -8.76 27.19
C GLN A 116 -9.91 -9.47 26.28
N SER A 117 -9.77 -9.35 24.98
CA SER A 117 -10.76 -9.86 24.02
C SER A 117 -10.16 -10.25 22.67
N ASN A 118 -10.91 -11.02 21.88
CA ASN A 118 -10.56 -11.32 20.50
C ASN A 118 -10.54 -10.05 19.64
N ASN A 119 -11.49 -9.15 19.86
CA ASN A 119 -11.55 -7.88 19.13
C ASN A 119 -10.28 -7.05 19.36
N GLU A 120 -9.81 -6.99 20.60
CA GLU A 120 -8.55 -6.31 20.94
C GLU A 120 -7.34 -6.97 20.27
N ALA A 121 -7.32 -8.30 20.14
CA ALA A 121 -6.26 -9.02 19.43
C ALA A 121 -6.24 -8.65 17.92
N GLU A 122 -7.40 -8.42 17.32
CA GLU A 122 -7.50 -8.00 15.93
C GLU A 122 -6.97 -6.57 15.70
N TYR A 123 -7.27 -5.63 16.60
CA TYR A 123 -6.65 -4.30 16.57
C TYR A 123 -5.13 -4.35 16.78
N ALA A 124 -4.68 -5.19 17.70
CA ALA A 124 -3.26 -5.39 17.96
C ALA A 124 -2.55 -5.98 16.73
N ALA A 125 -3.20 -6.92 16.00
CA ALA A 125 -2.70 -7.46 14.75
C ALA A 125 -2.59 -6.37 13.67
N PHE A 126 -3.61 -5.51 13.53
CA PHE A 126 -3.55 -4.40 12.59
C PHE A 126 -2.43 -3.40 12.96
N TYR A 127 -2.26 -3.09 14.24
CA TYR A 127 -1.18 -2.21 14.68
C TYR A 127 0.20 -2.81 14.41
N PHE A 128 0.38 -4.11 14.69
CA PHE A 128 1.60 -4.85 14.37
C PHE A 128 1.89 -4.88 12.87
N LEU A 129 0.84 -5.02 12.04
CA LEU A 129 0.96 -4.91 10.59
C LEU A 129 1.55 -3.56 10.18
N LEU A 130 1.07 -2.46 10.75
CA LEU A 130 1.63 -1.12 10.47
C LEU A 130 3.09 -0.98 10.92
N GLU A 131 3.50 -1.66 11.99
CA GLU A 131 4.91 -1.72 12.39
C GLU A 131 5.76 -2.44 11.35
N GLN A 132 5.25 -3.56 10.80
CA GLN A 132 5.96 -4.29 9.76
C GLN A 132 6.02 -3.52 8.42
N ILE A 133 5.00 -2.75 8.10
CA ILE A 133 4.97 -1.82 6.95
C ILE A 133 6.02 -0.71 7.12
N GLU A 134 6.11 -0.12 8.31
CA GLU A 134 7.14 0.87 8.64
C GLU A 134 8.56 0.28 8.53
N HIS A 135 8.79 -0.95 9.02
CA HIS A 135 10.07 -1.63 8.89
C HIS A 135 10.45 -1.98 7.44
N LEU A 136 9.49 -2.08 6.55
CA LEU A 136 9.73 -2.22 5.10
C LEU A 136 10.08 -0.89 4.43
N GLY A 137 9.96 0.24 5.12
CA GLY A 137 10.15 1.56 4.53
C GLY A 137 8.97 2.06 3.71
N VAL A 138 7.80 1.43 3.81
CA VAL A 138 6.58 1.84 3.08
C VAL A 138 6.00 3.10 3.70
N HIS A 139 5.94 4.17 2.92
CA HIS A 139 5.35 5.45 3.31
C HIS A 139 4.86 6.21 2.06
N HIS A 140 3.93 7.18 2.25
CA HIS A 140 3.39 8.03 1.18
C HIS A 140 2.75 7.26 0.01
N LEU A 141 2.24 6.06 0.27
CA LEU A 141 1.68 5.16 -0.74
C LEU A 141 0.27 4.70 -0.32
N PRO A 142 -0.58 4.33 -1.29
CA PRO A 142 -1.78 3.56 -0.99
C PRO A 142 -1.39 2.14 -0.52
N VAL A 143 -2.08 1.67 0.51
CA VAL A 143 -1.95 0.30 1.04
C VAL A 143 -3.31 -0.34 1.14
N VAL A 144 -3.47 -1.51 0.54
CA VAL A 144 -4.68 -2.31 0.64
C VAL A 144 -4.60 -3.18 1.89
N PHE A 145 -5.54 -2.99 2.81
CA PHE A 145 -5.67 -3.77 4.04
C PHE A 145 -6.81 -4.77 3.91
N ARG A 146 -6.51 -6.05 4.04
CA ARG A 146 -7.45 -7.17 3.97
C ARG A 146 -7.50 -7.93 5.28
N GLY A 147 -8.71 -8.29 5.71
CA GLY A 147 -8.93 -9.10 6.90
C GLY A 147 -10.39 -9.52 7.00
N ASP A 148 -10.66 -10.54 7.82
CA ASP A 148 -12.03 -10.98 8.14
C ASP A 148 -12.54 -10.34 9.45
N ALA A 149 -11.74 -9.48 10.08
CA ALA A 149 -12.11 -8.60 11.17
C ALA A 149 -12.96 -7.41 10.67
N HIS A 150 -14.19 -7.68 10.21
CA HIS A 150 -15.07 -6.67 9.60
C HIS A 150 -15.30 -5.47 10.52
N VAL A 151 -15.44 -5.71 11.84
CA VAL A 151 -15.64 -4.65 12.84
C VAL A 151 -14.46 -3.67 12.81
N VAL A 152 -13.24 -4.18 12.85
CA VAL A 152 -12.00 -3.36 12.84
C VAL A 152 -11.91 -2.53 11.55
N LEU A 153 -12.11 -3.17 10.40
CA LEU A 153 -12.01 -2.48 9.11
C LEU A 153 -13.08 -1.39 8.95
N HIS A 154 -14.35 -1.68 9.32
CA HIS A 154 -15.42 -0.68 9.23
C HIS A 154 -15.28 0.45 10.26
N GLN A 155 -14.68 0.21 11.42
CA GLN A 155 -14.41 1.27 12.38
C GLN A 155 -13.24 2.15 11.93
N LEU A 156 -12.20 1.58 11.32
CA LEU A 156 -11.07 2.33 10.77
C LEU A 156 -11.42 3.11 9.48
N SER A 157 -12.43 2.66 8.72
CA SER A 157 -12.98 3.43 7.59
C SER A 157 -13.98 4.51 7.99
N ASN A 158 -14.30 4.62 9.28
CA ASN A 158 -15.34 5.50 9.84
C ASN A 158 -16.78 5.16 9.41
N ASP A 159 -17.02 3.94 8.93
CA ASP A 159 -18.36 3.48 8.57
C ASP A 159 -19.17 3.07 9.82
N TRP A 160 -18.49 2.60 10.87
CA TRP A 160 -19.10 2.15 12.11
C TRP A 160 -18.58 2.95 13.32
N PRO A 161 -19.43 3.15 14.35
CA PRO A 161 -19.00 3.83 15.57
C PRO A 161 -17.97 3.01 16.35
N VAL A 162 -17.03 3.72 16.97
CA VAL A 162 -16.02 3.13 17.86
C VAL A 162 -16.49 3.30 19.29
N PHE A 163 -16.47 2.21 20.08
CA PHE A 163 -16.80 2.23 21.49
C PHE A 163 -15.55 2.55 22.34
N SER A 164 -15.76 2.94 23.61
CA SER A 164 -14.69 3.50 24.46
C SER A 164 -13.47 2.61 24.61
N ASP A 165 -13.64 1.31 24.65
CA ASP A 165 -12.55 0.37 24.93
C ASP A 165 -11.62 0.18 23.72
N GLU A 166 -12.18 0.25 22.51
CA GLU A 166 -11.41 0.14 21.27
C GLU A 166 -10.84 1.49 20.79
N GLY A 167 -11.37 2.60 21.29
CA GLY A 167 -10.99 3.95 20.86
C GLY A 167 -9.49 4.23 20.96
N ARG A 168 -8.82 3.68 21.98
CA ARG A 168 -7.36 3.81 22.13
C ARG A 168 -6.58 3.12 21.01
N TRP A 169 -7.07 1.98 20.54
CA TRP A 169 -6.45 1.26 19.43
C TRP A 169 -6.64 2.01 18.11
N VAL A 170 -7.86 2.46 17.85
CA VAL A 170 -8.18 3.25 16.65
C VAL A 170 -7.30 4.50 16.60
N GLU A 171 -7.23 5.27 17.68
CA GLU A 171 -6.39 6.48 17.76
C GLU A 171 -4.90 6.18 17.49
N ARG A 172 -4.36 5.09 18.06
CA ARG A 172 -2.97 4.68 17.84
C ARG A 172 -2.71 4.29 16.39
N ILE A 173 -3.62 3.55 15.77
CA ILE A 173 -3.56 3.11 14.38
C ILE A 173 -3.61 4.32 13.44
N GLU A 174 -4.59 5.21 13.62
CA GLU A 174 -4.74 6.42 12.80
C GLU A 174 -3.51 7.34 12.90
N ARG A 175 -3.00 7.55 14.11
CA ARG A 175 -1.79 8.33 14.35
C ARG A 175 -0.59 7.73 13.62
N LYS A 176 -0.45 6.40 13.62
CA LYS A 176 0.64 5.70 12.93
C LYS A 176 0.48 5.78 11.40
N MET A 177 -0.72 5.56 10.87
CA MET A 177 -1.01 5.72 9.43
C MET A 177 -0.74 7.15 8.96
N LYS A 178 -1.17 8.15 9.74
CA LYS A 178 -0.91 9.57 9.44
C LYS A 178 0.59 9.88 9.42
N ARG A 179 1.36 9.34 10.37
CA ARG A 179 2.82 9.51 10.41
C ARG A 179 3.51 8.90 9.19
N LEU A 180 3.04 7.76 8.72
CA LEU A 180 3.54 7.09 7.52
C LEU A 180 2.99 7.68 6.22
N CYS A 181 2.06 8.64 6.31
CA CYS A 181 1.35 9.20 5.15
C CYS A 181 0.72 8.11 4.25
N ILE A 182 0.21 7.04 4.85
CA ILE A 182 -0.46 5.96 4.13
C ILE A 182 -1.87 6.41 3.75
N SER A 183 -2.28 6.11 2.50
CA SER A 183 -3.66 6.21 2.02
C SER A 183 -4.30 4.82 2.13
N PRO A 184 -5.07 4.52 3.20
CA PRO A 184 -5.61 3.18 3.42
C PRO A 184 -6.76 2.87 2.45
N ILE A 185 -6.75 1.64 1.92
CA ILE A 185 -7.86 1.04 1.19
C ILE A 185 -8.27 -0.19 1.99
N TYR A 186 -9.48 -0.19 2.56
CA TYR A 186 -9.98 -1.29 3.37
C TYR A 186 -10.83 -2.23 2.53
N GLU A 187 -10.44 -3.51 2.49
CA GLU A 187 -11.15 -4.56 1.76
C GLU A 187 -11.49 -5.71 2.73
N PRO A 188 -12.69 -5.72 3.31
CA PRO A 188 -13.17 -6.87 4.08
C PRO A 188 -13.24 -8.12 3.21
N ILE A 189 -12.69 -9.24 3.71
CA ILE A 189 -12.65 -10.52 2.99
C ILE A 189 -13.29 -11.64 3.83
N GLY A 190 -13.55 -12.76 3.19
CA GLY A 190 -14.04 -13.95 3.89
C GLY A 190 -12.89 -14.68 4.62
N ARG A 191 -13.21 -15.38 5.72
CA ARG A 191 -12.22 -16.10 6.54
C ARG A 191 -11.35 -17.08 5.73
N LYS A 192 -11.88 -17.71 4.69
CA LYS A 192 -11.10 -18.62 3.83
C LYS A 192 -9.99 -17.90 3.06
N GLU A 193 -10.23 -16.64 2.69
CA GLU A 193 -9.28 -15.80 1.97
C GLU A 193 -8.20 -15.23 2.90
N ASN A 194 -8.48 -15.17 4.23
CA ASN A 194 -7.54 -14.72 5.27
C ASN A 194 -6.76 -15.90 5.93
N SER A 195 -6.85 -17.10 5.39
CA SER A 195 -6.34 -18.33 6.01
C SER A 195 -4.86 -18.32 6.36
N GLU A 196 -4.03 -17.58 5.64
CA GLU A 196 -2.58 -17.51 5.93
C GLU A 196 -2.30 -16.65 7.17
N ALA A 197 -3.01 -15.53 7.35
CA ALA A 197 -2.89 -14.70 8.54
C ALA A 197 -3.47 -15.41 9.78
N ASP A 198 -4.63 -16.09 9.65
CA ASP A 198 -5.25 -16.92 10.69
C ASP A 198 -4.29 -18.03 11.16
N GLN A 199 -3.63 -18.73 10.21
CA GLN A 199 -2.65 -19.75 10.54
C GLN A 199 -1.46 -19.17 11.32
N LEU A 200 -0.95 -18.00 10.96
CA LEU A 200 0.14 -17.32 11.64
C LEU A 200 -0.26 -16.89 13.06
N ALA A 201 -1.46 -16.36 13.25
CA ALA A 201 -2.01 -16.01 14.56
C ALA A 201 -2.15 -17.25 15.45
N THR A 202 -2.68 -18.35 14.90
CA THR A 202 -2.78 -19.64 15.60
C THR A 202 -1.40 -20.21 15.99
N GLN A 203 -0.40 -20.11 15.11
CA GLN A 203 0.98 -20.55 15.41
C GLN A 203 1.60 -19.70 16.52
N ALA A 204 1.35 -18.38 16.53
CA ALA A 204 1.81 -17.50 17.60
C ALA A 204 1.23 -17.90 18.97
N LEU A 205 -0.07 -18.23 19.04
CA LEU A 205 -0.71 -18.74 20.27
C LEU A 205 -0.02 -20.00 20.82
N ARG A 206 0.54 -20.83 19.94
CA ARG A 206 1.30 -22.05 20.31
C ARG A 206 2.79 -21.77 20.57
N GLY A 207 3.21 -20.51 20.61
CA GLY A 207 4.60 -20.11 20.84
C GLY A 207 5.53 -20.29 19.62
N MET A 208 4.99 -20.57 18.43
CA MET A 208 5.77 -20.67 17.21
C MET A 208 5.87 -19.31 16.54
N LEU A 209 7.01 -18.65 16.69
CA LEU A 209 7.26 -17.34 16.11
C LEU A 209 7.83 -17.46 14.70
N ILE A 210 7.26 -16.71 13.77
CA ILE A 210 7.63 -16.69 12.35
C ILE A 210 7.98 -15.26 11.95
N ARG A 211 9.12 -15.13 11.28
CA ARG A 211 9.51 -13.91 10.57
C ARG A 211 10.25 -14.32 9.31
N SER A 212 9.65 -14.10 8.15
CA SER A 212 10.25 -14.45 6.85
C SER A 212 9.86 -13.48 5.78
N THR A 213 10.80 -13.23 4.86
CA THR A 213 10.54 -12.52 3.60
C THR A 213 11.09 -13.39 2.48
N ILE A 214 10.26 -13.66 1.49
CA ILE A 214 10.63 -14.46 0.32
C ILE A 214 10.25 -13.72 -0.96
N GLN A 215 11.07 -13.85 -1.97
CA GLN A 215 10.73 -13.46 -3.33
C GLN A 215 9.81 -14.53 -3.92
N LEU A 216 8.74 -14.11 -4.59
CA LEU A 216 7.81 -15.00 -5.24
C LEU A 216 8.24 -15.23 -6.69
N GLU A 217 8.22 -16.49 -7.11
CA GLU A 217 8.49 -16.81 -8.52
C GLU A 217 7.38 -16.24 -9.41
N ARG A 218 7.77 -15.64 -10.54
CA ARG A 218 6.81 -15.24 -11.58
C ARG A 218 6.15 -16.50 -12.12
N LYS A 219 4.86 -16.67 -11.92
CA LYS A 219 4.11 -17.69 -12.67
C LYS A 219 4.22 -17.34 -14.15
N ARG A 220 4.90 -18.21 -14.91
CA ARG A 220 4.97 -18.17 -16.36
C ARG A 220 3.59 -18.38 -16.97
#